data_15a44e99b50b9ef1e8beba906cf42d56
#
_entry.id   15a44e99b50b9ef1e8beba906cf42d56
#
_cell.length_a   1.000
_cell.length_b   1.000
_cell.length_c   1.000
_cell.angle_alpha   90.00
_cell.angle_beta   90.00
_cell.angle_gamma   90.00
#
_symmetry.space_group_name_H-M   'P 1'
#
loop_
_entity.id
_entity.type
_entity.pdbx_description
1 polymer ?
#
loop_
_entity_poly.entity_id
_entity_poly.type
_entity_poly.pdbx_seq_one_letter_code
_entity_poly.pdbx_strand_id
1 'polypeptide(L)'
;MKNIIFKKIAKINNYIVNIFNNLSEFIKIANHKFKNISSFNRYLIFLITVLFLYLFFLSIPSLYDKGTLQTKLNKIINDEYNINLSLSSDIQYNILPRPHFIIENVKFYSNNNSSPKELGQIKKLKVFISQKNFIKKNSIVINSISLDKTNFLVHQNDLKYFKDFLGKKFSNKKLKVVNSRFFYVDDNEDVISIFPISKLNLFYDEKKSKNLLTSKGEFFTVPYSLNWN
;
A
#
# COMPACT_ATOMS: atom_id res chain seq x y z
N MET A 1 -22.22 -20.08 -41.90
CA MET A 1 -21.41 -19.57 -40.78
C MET A 1 -20.38 -18.50 -41.20
N LYS A 2 -19.62 -18.64 -42.28
CA LYS A 2 -18.65 -17.65 -42.78
C LYS A 2 -19.23 -16.23 -43.01
N ASN A 3 -20.43 -16.09 -43.58
CA ASN A 3 -21.04 -14.77 -43.87
C ASN A 3 -21.40 -13.94 -42.62
N ILE A 4 -21.65 -14.55 -41.47
CA ILE A 4 -21.99 -13.85 -40.24
C ILE A 4 -20.71 -13.23 -39.59
N ILE A 5 -19.60 -13.96 -39.70
CA ILE A 5 -18.30 -13.50 -39.18
C ILE A 5 -17.81 -12.31 -40.03
N PHE A 6 -17.90 -12.36 -41.35
CA PHE A 6 -17.52 -11.26 -42.25
C PHE A 6 -18.38 -10.00 -42.00
N LYS A 7 -19.69 -10.13 -41.77
CA LYS A 7 -20.57 -9.01 -41.42
C LYS A 7 -20.18 -8.36 -40.05
N LYS A 8 -19.81 -9.19 -39.06
CA LYS A 8 -19.34 -8.65 -37.77
C LYS A 8 -18.01 -7.92 -37.89
N ILE A 9 -17.05 -8.47 -38.64
CA ILE A 9 -15.74 -7.84 -38.88
C ILE A 9 -15.92 -6.51 -39.63
N ALA A 10 -16.74 -6.46 -40.67
CA ALA A 10 -17.03 -5.23 -41.41
C ALA A 10 -17.69 -4.18 -40.52
N LYS A 11 -18.58 -4.56 -39.60
CA LYS A 11 -19.22 -3.65 -38.65
C LYS A 11 -18.21 -3.05 -37.64
N ILE A 12 -17.28 -3.88 -37.16
CA ILE A 12 -16.20 -3.44 -36.25
C ILE A 12 -15.24 -2.49 -37.00
N ASN A 13 -14.87 -2.85 -38.26
CA ASN A 13 -13.99 -2.01 -39.06
C ASN A 13 -14.61 -0.62 -39.32
N ASN A 14 -15.89 -0.57 -39.70
CA ASN A 14 -16.60 0.68 -39.93
C ASN A 14 -16.72 1.51 -38.64
N TYR A 15 -16.89 0.85 -37.49
CA TYR A 15 -16.90 1.54 -36.19
C TYR A 15 -15.52 2.16 -35.85
N ILE A 16 -14.44 1.40 -36.09
CA ILE A 16 -13.06 1.89 -35.91
C ILE A 16 -12.77 3.05 -36.86
N VAL A 17 -13.11 2.94 -38.14
CA VAL A 17 -12.92 4.01 -39.14
C VAL A 17 -13.69 5.29 -38.75
N ASN A 18 -14.94 5.16 -38.27
CA ASN A 18 -15.72 6.30 -37.78
C ASN A 18 -15.07 6.98 -36.55
N ILE A 19 -14.54 6.20 -35.61
CA ILE A 19 -13.80 6.77 -34.47
C ILE A 19 -12.58 7.54 -34.95
N PHE A 20 -11.80 6.99 -35.89
CA PHE A 20 -10.61 7.68 -36.42
C PHE A 20 -10.98 8.94 -37.20
N ASN A 21 -12.05 8.94 -37.98
CA ASN A 21 -12.52 10.11 -38.72
C ASN A 21 -12.97 11.21 -37.75
N ASN A 22 -13.78 10.88 -36.75
CA ASN A 22 -14.21 11.82 -35.73
C ASN A 22 -13.02 12.39 -34.92
N LEU A 23 -12.03 11.57 -34.61
CA LEU A 23 -10.81 12.00 -33.94
C LEU A 23 -9.98 12.95 -34.83
N SER A 24 -9.88 12.64 -36.14
CA SER A 24 -9.14 13.50 -37.09
C SER A 24 -9.83 14.86 -37.30
N GLU A 25 -11.16 14.90 -37.37
CA GLU A 25 -11.93 16.15 -37.41
C GLU A 25 -11.76 16.97 -36.13
N PHE A 26 -11.86 16.31 -34.97
CA PHE A 26 -11.61 16.98 -33.68
C PHE A 26 -10.19 17.57 -33.61
N ILE A 27 -9.18 16.84 -34.09
CA ILE A 27 -7.79 17.32 -34.17
C ILE A 27 -7.66 18.52 -35.12
N LYS A 28 -8.34 18.50 -36.27
CA LYS A 28 -8.33 19.63 -37.25
C LYS A 28 -8.96 20.89 -36.64
N ILE A 29 -10.12 20.74 -35.99
CA ILE A 29 -10.83 21.86 -35.32
C ILE A 29 -9.96 22.41 -34.17
N ALA A 30 -9.39 21.51 -33.36
CA ALA A 30 -8.47 21.87 -32.29
C ALA A 30 -7.26 22.62 -32.85
N ASN A 31 -6.58 22.12 -33.90
CA ASN A 31 -5.44 22.79 -34.51
C ASN A 31 -5.77 24.20 -35.06
N HIS A 32 -6.95 24.37 -35.64
CA HIS A 32 -7.36 25.70 -36.13
C HIS A 32 -7.60 26.69 -35.00
N LYS A 33 -8.24 26.25 -33.89
CA LYS A 33 -8.44 27.07 -32.69
C LYS A 33 -7.12 27.32 -31.94
N PHE A 34 -6.21 26.36 -31.91
CA PHE A 34 -4.92 26.47 -31.22
C PHE A 34 -3.92 27.35 -32.00
N LYS A 35 -4.12 27.60 -33.31
CA LYS A 35 -3.22 28.45 -34.12
C LYS A 35 -3.19 29.90 -33.63
N ASN A 36 -4.28 30.37 -33.02
CA ASN A 36 -4.40 31.74 -32.49
C ASN A 36 -3.94 31.89 -31.04
N ILE A 37 -3.51 30.80 -30.40
CA ILE A 37 -3.03 30.81 -29.01
C ILE A 37 -1.50 30.96 -29.03
N SER A 38 -0.98 31.84 -28.14
CA SER A 38 0.47 32.03 -28.01
C SER A 38 1.17 30.69 -27.71
N SER A 39 2.40 30.54 -28.18
CA SER A 39 3.17 29.29 -27.95
C SER A 39 3.26 28.90 -26.49
N PHE A 40 3.42 29.88 -25.60
CA PHE A 40 3.44 29.67 -24.15
C PHE A 40 2.15 29.03 -23.64
N ASN A 41 1.00 29.56 -24.04
CA ASN A 41 -0.30 29.02 -23.61
C ASN A 41 -0.54 27.59 -24.13
N ARG A 42 -0.04 27.25 -25.31
CA ARG A 42 -0.08 25.89 -25.85
C ARG A 42 0.69 24.91 -24.98
N TYR A 43 1.92 25.28 -24.58
CA TYR A 43 2.71 24.46 -23.66
C TYR A 43 2.05 24.32 -22.27
N LEU A 44 1.46 25.40 -21.76
CA LEU A 44 0.76 25.40 -20.49
C LEU A 44 -0.46 24.46 -20.52
N ILE A 45 -1.28 24.53 -21.57
CA ILE A 45 -2.43 23.65 -21.76
C ILE A 45 -1.97 22.19 -21.85
N PHE A 46 -0.92 21.91 -22.64
CA PHE A 46 -0.37 20.56 -22.75
C PHE A 46 0.10 20.03 -21.39
N LEU A 47 0.85 20.83 -20.64
CA LEU A 47 1.35 20.46 -19.31
C LEU A 47 0.21 20.17 -18.33
N ILE A 48 -0.83 21.03 -18.29
CA ILE A 48 -2.01 20.83 -17.45
C ILE A 48 -2.74 19.53 -17.85
N THR A 49 -2.89 19.28 -19.15
CA THR A 49 -3.55 18.05 -19.64
C THR A 49 -2.78 16.80 -19.24
N VAL A 50 -1.45 16.79 -19.40
CA VAL A 50 -0.60 15.67 -18.98
C VAL A 50 -0.68 15.47 -17.46
N LEU A 51 -0.64 16.56 -16.68
CA LEU A 51 -0.78 16.50 -15.23
C LEU A 51 -2.13 15.92 -14.82
N PHE A 52 -3.22 16.36 -15.47
CA PHE A 52 -4.56 15.84 -15.20
C PHE A 52 -4.66 14.35 -15.53
N LEU A 53 -4.17 13.91 -16.68
CA LEU A 53 -4.16 12.49 -17.05
C LEU A 53 -3.32 11.67 -16.09
N TYR A 54 -2.20 12.18 -15.60
CA TYR A 54 -1.37 11.51 -14.60
C TYR A 54 -2.11 11.38 -13.25
N LEU A 55 -2.75 12.45 -12.77
CA LEU A 55 -3.56 12.40 -11.53
C LEU A 55 -4.74 11.44 -11.67
N PHE A 56 -5.39 11.44 -12.84
CA PHE A 56 -6.46 10.47 -13.14
C PHE A 56 -5.95 9.03 -13.07
N PHE A 57 -4.80 8.75 -13.70
CA PHE A 57 -4.15 7.45 -13.59
C PHE A 57 -3.84 7.06 -12.14
N LEU A 58 -3.33 8.01 -11.34
CA LEU A 58 -3.06 7.76 -9.92
C LEU A 58 -4.33 7.49 -9.11
N SER A 59 -5.49 7.96 -9.54
CA SER A 59 -6.76 7.77 -8.83
C SER A 59 -7.43 6.41 -9.11
N ILE A 60 -6.95 5.63 -10.09
CA ILE A 60 -7.55 4.31 -10.46
C ILE A 60 -7.76 3.38 -9.25
N PRO A 61 -6.83 3.25 -8.28
CA PRO A 61 -7.05 2.35 -7.14
C PRO A 61 -8.22 2.75 -6.23
N SER A 62 -8.70 3.99 -6.29
CA SER A 62 -9.88 4.41 -5.53
C SER A 62 -11.17 3.70 -6.00
N LEU A 63 -11.15 3.18 -7.24
CA LEU A 63 -12.27 2.45 -7.85
C LEU A 63 -12.24 0.94 -7.56
N TYR A 64 -11.26 0.45 -6.80
CA TYR A 64 -11.19 -0.97 -6.46
C TYR A 64 -12.31 -1.33 -5.48
N ASP A 65 -12.87 -2.53 -5.68
CA ASP A 65 -13.84 -3.07 -4.74
C ASP A 65 -13.22 -3.27 -3.36
N LYS A 66 -13.83 -2.66 -2.34
CA LYS A 66 -13.28 -2.63 -0.97
C LYS A 66 -13.17 -4.03 -0.35
N GLY A 67 -14.15 -4.91 -0.57
CA GLY A 67 -14.13 -6.27 -0.03
C GLY A 67 -13.00 -7.11 -0.62
N THR A 68 -12.86 -7.07 -1.95
CA THR A 68 -11.75 -7.74 -2.66
C THR A 68 -10.40 -7.16 -2.24
N LEU A 69 -10.31 -5.84 -2.05
CA LEU A 69 -9.10 -5.16 -1.59
C LEU A 69 -8.70 -5.62 -0.20
N GLN A 70 -9.64 -5.65 0.75
CA GLN A 70 -9.44 -6.10 2.12
C GLN A 70 -8.89 -7.53 2.17
N THR A 71 -9.52 -8.44 1.46
CA THR A 71 -9.08 -9.86 1.40
C THR A 71 -7.67 -9.99 0.84
N LYS A 72 -7.35 -9.25 -0.23
CA LYS A 72 -6.01 -9.26 -0.84
C LYS A 72 -4.96 -8.64 0.07
N LEU A 73 -5.25 -7.52 0.71
CA LEU A 73 -4.31 -6.88 1.63
C LEU A 73 -4.02 -7.79 2.82
N ASN A 74 -5.06 -8.40 3.41
CA ASN A 74 -4.88 -9.33 4.51
C ASN A 74 -4.02 -10.54 4.10
N LYS A 75 -4.32 -11.14 2.94
CA LYS A 75 -3.52 -12.25 2.40
C LYS A 75 -2.05 -11.87 2.22
N ILE A 76 -1.76 -10.75 1.55
CA ILE A 76 -0.38 -10.32 1.29
C ILE A 76 0.35 -10.04 2.61
N ILE A 77 -0.30 -9.40 3.59
CA ILE A 77 0.32 -9.10 4.88
C ILE A 77 0.54 -10.37 5.69
N ASN A 78 -0.38 -11.31 5.65
CA ASN A 78 -0.20 -12.61 6.28
C ASN A 78 0.97 -13.39 5.65
N ASP A 79 1.02 -13.47 4.32
CA ASP A 79 2.09 -14.19 3.59
C ASP A 79 3.47 -13.56 3.83
N GLU A 80 3.56 -12.23 3.96
CA GLU A 80 4.84 -11.52 4.09
C GLU A 80 5.33 -11.42 5.55
N TYR A 81 4.42 -11.30 6.52
CA TYR A 81 4.78 -11.01 7.91
C TYR A 81 4.25 -12.03 8.91
N ASN A 82 3.50 -13.05 8.44
CA ASN A 82 2.88 -14.08 9.27
C ASN A 82 1.96 -13.50 10.36
N ILE A 83 1.23 -12.44 10.04
CA ILE A 83 0.32 -11.71 10.93
C ILE A 83 -1.06 -11.65 10.28
N ASN A 84 -2.09 -11.99 11.04
CA ASN A 84 -3.48 -11.83 10.64
C ASN A 84 -4.00 -10.46 11.09
N LEU A 85 -4.62 -9.73 10.18
CA LEU A 85 -5.23 -8.44 10.47
C LEU A 85 -6.74 -8.55 10.49
N SER A 86 -7.38 -7.95 11.51
CA SER A 86 -8.80 -7.62 11.46
C SER A 86 -8.94 -6.26 10.79
N LEU A 87 -9.05 -6.25 9.46
CA LEU A 87 -9.22 -5.02 8.71
C LEU A 87 -10.67 -4.55 8.80
N SER A 88 -10.86 -3.26 9.07
CA SER A 88 -12.17 -2.63 8.92
C SER A 88 -12.53 -2.50 7.43
N SER A 89 -13.82 -2.43 7.12
CA SER A 89 -14.30 -2.18 5.75
C SER A 89 -14.02 -0.75 5.27
N ASP A 90 -13.64 0.15 6.18
CA ASP A 90 -13.34 1.54 5.83
C ASP A 90 -11.88 1.70 5.42
N ILE A 91 -11.65 1.40 4.13
CA ILE A 91 -10.36 1.58 3.49
C ILE A 91 -10.41 2.87 2.68
N GLN A 92 -9.55 3.82 3.02
CA GLN A 92 -9.38 5.09 2.32
C GLN A 92 -8.17 5.01 1.40
N TYR A 93 -8.24 5.68 0.25
CA TYR A 93 -7.12 5.77 -0.68
C TYR A 93 -6.62 7.20 -0.79
N ASN A 94 -5.31 7.37 -0.69
CA ASN A 94 -4.64 8.67 -0.83
C ASN A 94 -3.51 8.59 -1.87
N ILE A 95 -3.42 9.63 -2.69
CA ILE A 95 -2.41 9.74 -3.75
C ILE A 95 -1.10 10.28 -3.20
N LEU A 96 -1.15 11.25 -2.29
CA LEU A 96 0.02 11.96 -1.75
C LEU A 96 0.42 11.45 -0.35
N PRO A 97 1.72 11.45 -0.02
CA PRO A 97 2.89 11.80 -0.85
C PRO A 97 3.25 10.72 -1.87
N ARG A 98 2.73 9.54 -1.77
CA ARG A 98 2.79 8.40 -2.69
C ARG A 98 1.49 7.61 -2.59
N PRO A 99 1.01 6.95 -3.66
CA PRO A 99 -0.22 6.16 -3.62
C PRO A 99 -0.22 5.15 -2.48
N HIS A 100 -1.23 5.22 -1.61
CA HIS A 100 -1.36 4.33 -0.47
C HIS A 100 -2.80 4.20 0.02
N PHE A 101 -3.10 3.04 0.60
CA PHE A 101 -4.32 2.82 1.36
C PHE A 101 -4.10 3.14 2.83
N ILE A 102 -5.10 3.71 3.46
CA ILE A 102 -5.17 3.97 4.91
C ILE A 102 -6.31 3.13 5.47
N ILE A 103 -6.01 2.41 6.55
CA ILE A 103 -6.98 1.62 7.30
C ILE A 103 -6.81 2.00 8.76
N GLU A 104 -7.90 2.36 9.42
CA GLU A 104 -7.86 2.82 10.82
C GLU A 104 -8.36 1.73 11.77
N ASN A 105 -7.85 1.76 13.01
CA ASN A 105 -8.27 0.90 14.11
C ASN A 105 -8.17 -0.61 13.79
N VAL A 106 -7.03 -1.02 13.25
CA VAL A 106 -6.75 -2.41 12.86
C VAL A 106 -6.22 -3.18 14.06
N LYS A 107 -6.84 -4.31 14.39
CA LYS A 107 -6.28 -5.28 15.33
C LYS A 107 -5.46 -6.31 14.58
N PHE A 108 -4.39 -6.81 15.20
CA PHE A 108 -3.58 -7.86 14.62
C PHE A 108 -3.35 -8.99 15.61
N TYR A 109 -3.28 -10.20 15.05
CA TYR A 109 -3.29 -11.45 15.80
C TYR A 109 -2.13 -12.34 15.37
N SER A 110 -1.67 -13.18 16.30
CA SER A 110 -0.72 -14.24 15.97
C SER A 110 -1.37 -15.28 15.04
N ASN A 111 -0.55 -15.87 14.17
CA ASN A 111 -1.02 -16.93 13.24
C ASN A 111 -0.98 -18.34 13.89
N ASN A 112 -1.12 -18.44 15.21
CA ASN A 112 -1.18 -19.74 15.88
C ASN A 112 -2.56 -20.37 15.70
N ASN A 113 -2.60 -21.55 15.10
CA ASN A 113 -3.82 -22.28 14.69
C ASN A 113 -4.75 -22.70 15.84
N SER A 114 -4.31 -22.68 17.10
CA SER A 114 -5.11 -23.15 18.25
C SER A 114 -5.93 -22.07 18.94
N SER A 115 -5.48 -20.82 18.94
CA SER A 115 -6.26 -19.65 19.37
C SER A 115 -5.58 -18.37 18.85
N PRO A 116 -6.25 -17.54 18.03
CA PRO A 116 -5.67 -16.29 17.58
C PRO A 116 -5.54 -15.33 18.77
N LYS A 117 -4.30 -15.11 19.23
CA LYS A 117 -4.01 -14.17 20.32
C LYS A 117 -3.85 -12.75 19.75
N GLU A 118 -4.52 -11.78 20.35
CA GLU A 118 -4.34 -10.37 19.99
C GLU A 118 -2.92 -9.94 20.37
N LEU A 119 -2.14 -9.49 19.37
CA LEU A 119 -0.78 -8.97 19.54
C LEU A 119 -0.76 -7.44 19.63
N GLY A 120 -1.90 -6.79 19.36
CA GLY A 120 -2.03 -5.35 19.51
C GLY A 120 -2.99 -4.68 18.55
N GLN A 121 -2.98 -3.37 18.62
CA GLN A 121 -3.87 -2.51 17.84
C GLN A 121 -3.09 -1.40 17.13
N ILE A 122 -3.38 -1.19 15.86
CA ILE A 122 -2.81 -0.17 15.01
C ILE A 122 -3.85 0.93 14.81
N LYS A 123 -3.57 2.15 15.25
CA LYS A 123 -4.49 3.26 15.03
C LYS A 123 -4.58 3.62 13.55
N LYS A 124 -3.44 3.62 12.84
CA LYS A 124 -3.40 3.93 11.41
C LYS A 124 -2.39 3.06 10.67
N LEU A 125 -2.91 2.18 9.83
CA LEU A 125 -2.15 1.33 8.91
C LEU A 125 -2.10 2.00 7.54
N LYS A 126 -0.89 2.27 7.01
CA LYS A 126 -0.69 2.79 5.66
C LYS A 126 0.00 1.74 4.79
N VAL A 127 -0.63 1.37 3.70
CA VAL A 127 -0.11 0.39 2.75
C VAL A 127 0.23 1.09 1.45
N PHE A 128 1.53 1.33 1.22
CA PHE A 128 2.03 1.98 0.00
C PHE A 128 2.09 0.98 -1.14
N ILE A 129 1.50 1.34 -2.28
CA ILE A 129 1.37 0.46 -3.44
C ILE A 129 2.20 0.94 -4.63
N SER A 130 2.57 -0.02 -5.48
CA SER A 130 3.29 0.26 -6.74
C SER A 130 2.32 0.73 -7.82
N GLN A 131 2.70 1.77 -8.55
CA GLN A 131 1.95 2.30 -9.69
C GLN A 131 1.95 1.34 -10.90
N LYS A 132 2.93 0.41 -10.97
CA LYS A 132 3.16 -0.45 -12.13
C LYS A 132 1.96 -1.29 -12.56
N ASN A 133 1.04 -1.56 -11.65
CA ASN A 133 -0.06 -2.50 -11.87
C ASN A 133 -1.46 -1.88 -11.66
N PHE A 134 -1.59 -0.55 -11.66
CA PHE A 134 -2.89 0.10 -11.43
C PHE A 134 -3.97 -0.29 -12.45
N ILE A 135 -3.58 -0.56 -13.68
CA ILE A 135 -4.51 -0.97 -14.75
C ILE A 135 -4.93 -2.45 -14.60
N LYS A 136 -4.09 -3.27 -13.93
CA LYS A 136 -4.40 -4.68 -13.70
C LYS A 136 -5.18 -4.85 -12.41
N LYS A 137 -6.51 -4.83 -12.47
CA LYS A 137 -7.45 -4.96 -11.32
C LYS A 137 -7.09 -6.06 -10.30
N ASN A 138 -6.32 -7.07 -10.69
CA ASN A 138 -6.05 -8.24 -9.86
C ASN A 138 -4.63 -8.30 -9.25
N SER A 139 -3.77 -7.31 -9.49
CA SER A 139 -2.40 -7.35 -8.99
C SER A 139 -2.04 -6.09 -8.19
N ILE A 140 -2.34 -6.12 -6.89
CA ILE A 140 -1.85 -5.10 -5.97
C ILE A 140 -0.45 -5.51 -5.55
N VAL A 141 0.54 -4.66 -5.84
CA VAL A 141 1.92 -4.85 -5.37
C VAL A 141 2.20 -3.85 -4.27
N ILE A 142 2.49 -4.37 -3.08
CA ILE A 142 2.86 -3.55 -1.92
C ILE A 142 4.35 -3.21 -2.03
N ASN A 143 4.69 -1.93 -1.85
CA ASN A 143 6.06 -1.44 -1.76
C ASN A 143 6.57 -1.35 -0.33
N SER A 144 5.72 -0.88 0.58
CA SER A 144 6.05 -0.75 1.99
C SER A 144 4.79 -0.62 2.83
N ILE A 145 4.90 -0.94 4.11
CA ILE A 145 3.84 -0.81 5.10
C ILE A 145 4.31 0.14 6.20
N SER A 146 3.42 1.00 6.68
CA SER A 146 3.70 1.86 7.83
C SER A 146 2.59 1.73 8.86
N LEU A 147 3.00 1.38 10.07
CA LEU A 147 2.17 1.32 11.27
C LEU A 147 2.38 2.64 12.03
N ASP A 148 1.33 3.38 12.29
CA ASP A 148 1.39 4.64 13.03
C ASP A 148 0.50 4.57 14.28
N LYS A 149 1.05 4.95 15.43
CA LYS A 149 0.40 4.88 16.73
C LYS A 149 -0.12 3.48 17.03
N THR A 150 0.80 2.51 17.00
CA THR A 150 0.50 1.11 17.30
C THR A 150 0.81 0.80 18.75
N ASN A 151 -0.09 0.11 19.39
CA ASN A 151 0.10 -0.50 20.69
C ASN A 151 0.35 -1.99 20.48
N PHE A 152 1.57 -2.45 20.76
CA PHE A 152 1.94 -3.86 20.75
C PHE A 152 1.77 -4.43 22.16
N LEU A 153 1.08 -5.56 22.28
CA LEU A 153 0.94 -6.31 23.53
C LEU A 153 1.92 -7.48 23.49
N VAL A 154 2.85 -7.50 24.40
CA VAL A 154 3.91 -8.53 24.48
C VAL A 154 3.84 -9.20 25.85
N HIS A 155 3.43 -10.46 25.87
CA HIS A 155 3.45 -11.26 27.10
C HIS A 155 4.77 -12.01 27.21
N GLN A 156 5.12 -12.44 28.39
CA GLN A 156 6.32 -13.21 28.64
C GLN A 156 6.42 -14.44 27.73
N ASN A 157 5.33 -15.14 27.52
CA ASN A 157 5.24 -16.32 26.66
C ASN A 157 5.40 -16.00 25.16
N ASP A 158 5.18 -14.76 24.74
CA ASP A 158 5.31 -14.31 23.35
C ASP A 158 6.76 -13.99 22.97
N LEU A 159 7.68 -13.87 23.92
CA LEU A 159 9.09 -13.58 23.66
C LEU A 159 9.73 -14.61 22.72
N LYS A 160 9.32 -15.87 22.82
CA LYS A 160 9.75 -16.91 21.88
C LYS A 160 9.30 -16.63 20.46
N TYR A 161 8.05 -16.19 20.26
CA TYR A 161 7.53 -15.83 18.95
C TYR A 161 8.31 -14.66 18.33
N PHE A 162 8.62 -13.62 19.10
CA PHE A 162 9.42 -12.50 18.63
C PHE A 162 10.86 -12.91 18.30
N LYS A 163 11.49 -13.77 19.11
CA LYS A 163 12.80 -14.32 18.83
C LYS A 163 12.79 -15.12 17.52
N ASP A 164 11.80 -15.98 17.32
CA ASP A 164 11.66 -16.79 16.11
C ASP A 164 11.39 -15.90 14.87
N PHE A 165 10.60 -14.85 15.05
CA PHE A 165 10.37 -13.85 13.98
C PHE A 165 11.65 -13.11 13.59
N LEU A 166 12.44 -12.65 14.56
CA LEU A 166 13.72 -11.97 14.30
C LEU A 166 14.77 -12.89 13.67
N GLY A 167 14.73 -14.19 13.97
CA GLY A 167 15.62 -15.20 13.39
C GLY A 167 15.31 -15.59 11.95
N LYS A 168 14.12 -15.23 11.44
CA LYS A 168 13.71 -15.53 10.05
C LYS A 168 14.18 -14.44 9.09
N LYS A 169 14.22 -14.79 7.79
CA LYS A 169 14.44 -13.80 6.73
C LYS A 169 13.22 -12.85 6.69
N PHE A 170 13.50 -11.55 6.80
CA PHE A 170 12.46 -10.54 6.69
C PHE A 170 11.94 -10.40 5.25
N SER A 171 10.77 -9.77 5.11
CA SER A 171 10.30 -9.36 3.79
C SER A 171 11.26 -8.33 3.17
N ASN A 172 11.41 -8.35 1.85
CA ASN A 172 12.11 -7.29 1.12
C ASN A 172 11.31 -5.96 1.08
N LYS A 173 10.06 -6.01 1.51
CA LYS A 173 9.20 -4.84 1.63
C LYS A 173 9.39 -4.19 3.00
N LYS A 174 9.66 -2.90 2.99
CA LYS A 174 9.95 -2.17 4.22
C LYS A 174 8.73 -2.07 5.11
N LEU A 175 8.84 -2.60 6.33
CA LEU A 175 7.92 -2.36 7.42
C LEU A 175 8.45 -1.18 8.25
N LYS A 176 7.64 -0.16 8.43
CA LYS A 176 7.95 1.02 9.24
C LYS A 176 6.94 1.13 10.37
N VAL A 177 7.42 1.28 11.60
CA VAL A 177 6.61 1.58 12.78
C VAL A 177 7.00 2.97 13.27
N VAL A 178 6.01 3.81 13.56
CA VAL A 178 6.24 5.17 14.07
C VAL A 178 5.29 5.50 15.20
N ASN A 179 5.75 6.35 16.14
CA ASN A 179 4.95 6.87 17.25
C ASN A 179 4.18 5.79 18.01
N SER A 180 4.82 4.66 18.27
CA SER A 180 4.20 3.43 18.76
C SER A 180 4.71 3.06 20.15
N ARG A 181 4.08 2.08 20.79
CA ARG A 181 4.45 1.64 22.13
C ARG A 181 4.42 0.10 22.19
N PHE A 182 5.40 -0.49 22.86
CA PHE A 182 5.34 -1.85 23.34
C PHE A 182 4.91 -1.85 24.81
N PHE A 183 3.84 -2.59 25.08
CA PHE A 183 3.36 -2.88 26.43
C PHE A 183 3.82 -4.28 26.78
N TYR A 184 4.70 -4.41 27.76
CA TYR A 184 5.06 -5.69 28.33
C TYR A 184 4.08 -5.99 29.45
N VAL A 185 3.35 -7.10 29.32
CA VAL A 185 2.26 -7.50 30.24
C VAL A 185 2.56 -8.85 30.85
N ASP A 186 2.11 -9.04 32.08
CA ASP A 186 2.18 -10.34 32.77
C ASP A 186 1.03 -11.27 32.38
N ASP A 187 0.95 -12.40 33.08
CA ASP A 187 -0.10 -13.41 32.86
C ASP A 187 -1.49 -12.95 33.32
N ASN A 188 -1.58 -11.91 34.16
CA ASN A 188 -2.82 -11.28 34.63
C ASN A 188 -3.29 -10.13 33.74
N GLU A 189 -2.58 -9.86 32.62
CA GLU A 189 -2.78 -8.73 31.73
C GLU A 189 -2.42 -7.37 32.34
N ASP A 190 -1.69 -7.35 33.47
CA ASP A 190 -1.18 -6.12 34.05
C ASP A 190 0.05 -5.61 33.30
N VAL A 191 0.08 -4.29 33.04
CA VAL A 191 1.18 -3.66 32.32
C VAL A 191 2.38 -3.49 33.26
N ILE A 192 3.43 -4.28 33.03
CA ILE A 192 4.68 -4.21 33.79
C ILE A 192 5.56 -3.05 33.31
N SER A 193 5.64 -2.86 31.99
CA SER A 193 6.50 -1.81 31.41
C SER A 193 6.00 -1.33 30.06
N ILE A 194 6.32 -0.08 29.73
CA ILE A 194 5.96 0.57 28.46
C ILE A 194 7.23 1.07 27.78
N PHE A 195 7.45 0.65 26.52
CA PHE A 195 8.60 1.07 25.71
C PHE A 195 8.13 1.90 24.52
N PRO A 196 8.27 3.24 24.58
CA PRO A 196 7.96 4.11 23.46
C PRO A 196 8.92 3.89 22.29
N ILE A 197 8.36 3.77 21.08
CA ILE A 197 9.09 3.66 19.82
C ILE A 197 8.78 4.89 18.96
N SER A 198 9.77 5.73 18.76
CA SER A 198 9.66 6.87 17.86
C SER A 198 9.68 6.41 16.41
N LYS A 199 10.56 5.46 16.10
CA LYS A 199 10.71 4.90 14.74
C LYS A 199 11.38 3.53 14.78
N LEU A 200 10.78 2.57 14.07
CA LEU A 200 11.39 1.28 13.78
C LEU A 200 11.25 0.99 12.28
N ASN A 201 12.30 0.50 11.65
CA ASN A 201 12.26 0.00 10.29
C ASN A 201 12.82 -1.41 10.27
N LEU A 202 12.21 -2.24 9.44
CA LEU A 202 12.52 -3.66 9.33
C LEU A 202 12.33 -4.09 7.88
N PHE A 203 13.36 -4.69 7.28
CA PHE A 203 13.33 -5.24 5.92
C PHE A 203 14.55 -6.09 5.63
N TYR A 204 14.46 -6.97 4.62
CA TYR A 204 15.61 -7.69 4.08
C TYR A 204 16.27 -6.88 2.96
N ASP A 205 17.58 -6.62 3.11
CA ASP A 205 18.36 -5.96 2.06
C ASP A 205 18.96 -7.03 1.12
N GLU A 206 18.38 -7.12 -0.08
CA GLU A 206 18.82 -8.09 -1.09
C GLU A 206 20.26 -7.85 -1.55
N LYS A 207 20.73 -6.59 -1.57
CA LYS A 207 22.09 -6.24 -1.99
C LYS A 207 23.14 -6.70 -0.99
N LYS A 208 22.80 -6.63 0.29
CA LYS A 208 23.67 -7.03 1.39
C LYS A 208 23.40 -8.45 1.88
N SER A 209 22.36 -9.10 1.36
CA SER A 209 21.88 -10.43 1.74
C SER A 209 21.68 -10.60 3.25
N LYS A 210 21.15 -9.58 3.92
CA LYS A 210 20.92 -9.59 5.37
C LYS A 210 19.68 -8.85 5.81
N ASN A 211 19.16 -9.25 6.96
CA ASN A 211 18.10 -8.53 7.65
C ASN A 211 18.64 -7.19 8.16
N LEU A 212 17.84 -6.14 8.04
CA LEU A 212 18.12 -4.83 8.61
C LEU A 212 17.00 -4.43 9.55
N LEU A 213 17.34 -4.13 10.79
CA LEU A 213 16.45 -3.57 11.79
C LEU A 213 17.08 -2.30 12.32
N THR A 214 16.36 -1.19 12.26
CA THR A 214 16.77 0.06 12.91
C THR A 214 15.65 0.51 13.82
N SER A 215 15.95 0.81 15.07
CA SER A 215 14.97 1.29 16.05
C SER A 215 15.50 2.51 16.78
N LYS A 216 14.58 3.46 17.03
CA LYS A 216 14.80 4.62 17.89
C LYS A 216 13.61 4.76 18.82
N GLY A 217 13.87 5.04 20.07
CA GLY A 217 12.82 5.17 21.08
C GLY A 217 13.41 5.57 22.42
N GLU A 218 12.68 5.24 23.46
CA GLU A 218 13.08 5.51 24.84
C GLU A 218 12.95 4.22 25.65
N PHE A 219 13.88 4.02 26.58
CA PHE A 219 13.88 2.96 27.56
C PHE A 219 14.05 3.60 28.94
N PHE A 220 13.02 3.54 29.78
CA PHE A 220 13.01 4.27 31.08
C PHE A 220 13.44 5.74 30.95
N THR A 221 12.85 6.48 29.99
CA THR A 221 13.16 7.88 29.67
C THR A 221 14.54 8.14 29.05
N VAL A 222 15.36 7.10 28.90
CA VAL A 222 16.67 7.21 28.24
C VAL A 222 16.52 6.95 26.76
N PRO A 223 16.87 7.89 25.86
CA PRO A 223 16.77 7.70 24.43
C PRO A 223 17.76 6.63 23.95
N TYR A 224 17.32 5.74 23.06
CA TYR A 224 18.17 4.75 22.43
C TYR A 224 18.10 4.80 20.91
N SER A 225 19.17 4.34 20.27
CA SER A 225 19.23 4.09 18.84
C SER A 225 19.90 2.74 18.61
N LEU A 226 19.16 1.79 18.02
CA LEU A 226 19.61 0.43 17.71
C LEU A 226 19.72 0.25 16.19
N ASN A 227 20.86 -0.27 15.74
CA ASN A 227 21.06 -0.75 14.38
C ASN A 227 21.52 -2.21 14.49
N TRP A 228 20.72 -3.12 13.97
CA TRP A 228 21.01 -4.55 13.92
C TRP A 228 21.03 -5.02 12.47
N ASN A 229 22.07 -5.83 12.16
CA ASN A 229 22.36 -6.32 10.81
C ASN A 229 22.58 -7.84 10.80
#